data_07ec43b436161c4dc57d604f9753780d
#
_entry.id   07ec43b436161c4dc57d604f9753780d
#
_cell.length_a   1.000
_cell.length_b   1.000
_cell.length_c   1.000
_cell.angle_alpha   90.00
_cell.angle_beta   90.00
_cell.angle_gamma   90.00
#
_symmetry.space_group_name_H-M   'P 1'
#
loop_
_entity.id
_entity.type
_entity.pdbx_description
1 polymer ?
#
loop_
_entity_poly.entity_id
_entity_poly.type
_entity_poly.pdbx_seq_one_letter_code
_entity_poly.pdbx_strand_id
1 'polypeptide(L)'
;IYLLKMALTEQQKKEITEQQNQKNTTKRVIAPELEKILYEAIPVLDHGFVRVVDYMGDDSSVVQAARVSYGKGTKKVSTDSGLIKYLMRHRHSTPFEMCEIKYHVKLPIFVARQWIRHRTANVNEYSARYSILDKEFYLPSKENLAAQSTANRQGRGDLINGKQADNILNILKKDAEQTYSNYELMLNEKYDGTKISESNKGLARELARMNLTLSTYTQWYWKTDLLNLLNFLSLRADNHAQYEIRAYADVMIDSLKRWVPITFDAFMDYRVGGMELSAKAKIVIQKMLKGENCNLESSNLSKREWNELMESFGFKEKIL
;
A
#
# COMPACT_ATOMS: atom_id res chain seq x y z
N ILE A 1 4.49 23.41 -0.51
CA ILE A 1 3.77 22.22 -0.04
C ILE A 1 2.28 22.60 0.01
N TYR A 2 1.59 22.46 -1.11
CA TYR A 2 0.11 22.53 -1.13
C TYR A 2 -0.39 21.15 -0.74
N LEU A 3 -0.72 20.93 0.52
CA LEU A 3 -1.63 19.89 0.96
C LEU A 3 -2.99 20.18 0.28
N LEU A 4 -3.25 19.54 -0.85
CA LEU A 4 -4.59 19.46 -1.39
C LEU A 4 -5.44 18.78 -0.31
N LYS A 5 -6.25 19.60 0.39
CA LYS A 5 -7.23 19.11 1.34
C LYS A 5 -8.21 18.25 0.55
N MET A 6 -8.28 16.96 0.87
CA MET A 6 -9.36 16.09 0.42
C MET A 6 -10.69 16.82 0.60
N ALA A 7 -11.45 16.98 -0.48
CA ALA A 7 -12.76 17.62 -0.41
C ALA A 7 -13.79 16.64 0.15
N LEU A 8 -13.69 16.35 1.48
CA LEU A 8 -14.76 15.65 2.18
C LEU A 8 -15.98 16.59 2.26
N THR A 9 -17.16 16.04 2.00
CA THR A 9 -18.41 16.78 2.25
C THR A 9 -18.56 17.09 3.73
N GLU A 10 -19.30 18.15 4.08
CA GLU A 10 -19.55 18.49 5.48
C GLU A 10 -20.26 17.35 6.24
N GLN A 11 -21.11 16.59 5.55
CA GLN A 11 -21.74 15.40 6.13
C GLN A 11 -20.71 14.31 6.46
N GLN A 12 -19.76 14.02 5.55
CA GLN A 12 -18.69 13.06 5.79
C GLN A 12 -17.78 13.50 6.95
N LYS A 13 -17.43 14.77 7.04
CA LYS A 13 -16.67 15.32 8.16
C LYS A 13 -17.40 15.15 9.48
N LYS A 14 -18.72 15.41 9.50
CA LYS A 14 -19.56 15.23 10.69
C LYS A 14 -19.59 13.76 11.12
N GLU A 15 -19.85 12.84 10.20
CA GLU A 15 -19.87 11.40 10.48
C GLU A 15 -18.52 10.89 11.03
N ILE A 16 -17.38 11.34 10.45
CA ILE A 16 -16.05 11.02 10.96
C ILE A 16 -15.87 11.54 12.38
N THR A 17 -16.25 12.78 12.65
CA THR A 17 -16.15 13.39 13.99
C THR A 17 -17.01 12.66 15.01
N GLU A 18 -18.22 12.27 14.65
CA GLU A 18 -19.11 11.48 15.50
C GLU A 18 -18.50 10.11 15.83
N GLN A 19 -17.93 9.43 14.84
CA GLN A 19 -17.23 8.14 15.04
C GLN A 19 -16.00 8.29 15.95
N GLN A 20 -15.18 9.32 15.76
CA GLN A 20 -13.99 9.57 16.59
C GLN A 20 -14.32 9.93 18.05
N ASN A 21 -15.47 10.56 18.29
CA ASN A 21 -15.91 10.93 19.62
C ASN A 21 -16.62 9.80 20.37
N GLN A 22 -17.01 8.73 19.67
CA GLN A 22 -17.67 7.59 20.28
C GLN A 22 -16.67 6.80 21.13
N LYS A 23 -17.01 6.59 22.41
CA LYS A 23 -16.18 5.84 23.36
C LYS A 23 -16.94 4.63 23.88
N ASN A 24 -16.31 3.47 23.81
CA ASN A 24 -16.84 2.22 24.36
C ASN A 24 -15.82 1.60 25.30
N THR A 25 -16.28 1.06 26.42
CA THR A 25 -15.45 0.22 27.28
C THR A 25 -15.26 -1.15 26.64
N THR A 26 -14.00 -1.63 26.62
CA THR A 26 -13.69 -2.96 26.08
C THR A 26 -12.73 -3.71 27.01
N LYS A 27 -12.84 -5.06 27.02
CA LYS A 27 -11.85 -5.95 27.67
C LYS A 27 -10.75 -6.39 26.70
N ARG A 28 -10.80 -5.98 25.45
CA ARG A 28 -9.77 -6.27 24.44
C ARG A 28 -8.56 -5.37 24.66
N VAL A 29 -7.39 -5.84 24.24
CA VAL A 29 -6.23 -4.98 24.13
C VAL A 29 -6.46 -3.88 23.11
N ILE A 30 -5.95 -2.70 23.38
CA ILE A 30 -6.00 -1.55 22.49
C ILE A 30 -4.59 -1.07 22.18
N ALA A 31 -4.39 -0.49 21.01
CA ALA A 31 -3.17 0.18 20.59
C ALA A 31 -3.38 1.71 20.69
N PRO A 32 -2.97 2.37 21.79
CA PRO A 32 -3.36 3.76 22.08
C PRO A 32 -2.94 4.76 20.99
N GLU A 33 -1.81 4.51 20.32
CA GLU A 33 -1.33 5.40 19.24
C GLU A 33 -2.12 5.19 17.93
N LEU A 34 -2.64 3.99 17.69
CA LEU A 34 -3.53 3.73 16.56
C LEU A 34 -4.93 4.32 16.79
N GLU A 35 -5.43 4.23 18.05
CA GLU A 35 -6.72 4.83 18.44
C GLU A 35 -6.81 6.32 18.12
N LYS A 36 -5.68 7.06 18.18
CA LYS A 36 -5.64 8.49 17.86
C LYS A 36 -5.98 8.83 16.42
N ILE A 37 -5.76 7.89 15.50
CA ILE A 37 -6.01 8.06 14.06
C ILE A 37 -7.15 7.17 13.54
N LEU A 38 -7.84 6.47 14.44
CA LEU A 38 -8.97 5.64 14.05
C LEU A 38 -10.05 6.50 13.38
N TYR A 39 -10.58 6.02 12.25
CA TYR A 39 -11.53 6.71 11.38
C TYR A 39 -10.98 7.97 10.68
N GLU A 40 -9.76 8.41 10.94
CA GLU A 40 -9.17 9.52 10.20
C GLU A 40 -8.89 9.12 8.75
N ALA A 41 -9.41 9.90 7.80
CA ALA A 41 -9.12 9.70 6.38
C ALA A 41 -7.80 10.43 6.05
N ILE A 42 -6.70 9.68 6.03
CA ILE A 42 -5.37 10.21 5.74
C ILE A 42 -5.22 10.34 4.22
N PRO A 43 -5.02 11.56 3.68
CA PRO A 43 -4.97 11.79 2.24
C PRO A 43 -3.81 11.06 1.55
N VAL A 44 -4.08 10.50 0.37
CA VAL A 44 -3.07 9.87 -0.50
C VAL A 44 -3.35 10.27 -1.95
N LEU A 45 -2.34 10.70 -2.69
CA LEU A 45 -2.47 11.25 -4.03
C LEU A 45 -3.36 12.51 -4.05
N ASP A 46 -4.12 12.73 -5.13
CA ASP A 46 -4.97 13.92 -5.28
C ASP A 46 -6.37 13.78 -4.64
N HIS A 47 -7.01 12.61 -4.75
CA HIS A 47 -8.37 12.35 -4.23
C HIS A 47 -8.48 11.10 -3.35
N GLY A 48 -7.40 10.35 -3.19
CA GLY A 48 -7.38 9.10 -2.44
C GLY A 48 -7.19 9.30 -0.94
N PHE A 49 -7.41 8.22 -0.20
CA PHE A 49 -7.12 8.15 1.23
C PHE A 49 -6.91 6.72 1.72
N VAL A 50 -6.28 6.61 2.89
CA VAL A 50 -6.26 5.42 3.74
C VAL A 50 -6.88 5.78 5.09
N ARG A 51 -7.80 4.97 5.57
CA ARG A 51 -8.47 5.14 6.86
C ARG A 51 -8.48 3.80 7.60
N VAL A 52 -7.95 3.77 8.82
CA VAL A 52 -8.10 2.61 9.70
C VAL A 52 -9.51 2.64 10.29
N VAL A 53 -10.25 1.55 10.15
CA VAL A 53 -11.63 1.45 10.66
C VAL A 53 -11.81 0.46 11.79
N ASP A 54 -10.90 -0.53 11.88
CA ASP A 54 -10.99 -1.57 12.91
C ASP A 54 -9.68 -2.36 12.98
N TYR A 55 -9.39 -2.92 14.16
CA TYR A 55 -8.24 -3.80 14.35
C TYR A 55 -8.46 -4.77 15.51
N MET A 56 -7.68 -5.83 15.55
CA MET A 56 -7.67 -6.83 16.61
C MET A 56 -6.24 -7.16 17.01
N GLY A 57 -5.94 -7.08 18.30
CA GLY A 57 -4.64 -7.43 18.86
C GLY A 57 -3.60 -6.31 18.78
N ASP A 58 -2.45 -6.59 19.37
CA ASP A 58 -1.26 -5.74 19.42
C ASP A 58 0.01 -6.62 19.54
N ASP A 59 1.19 -6.04 19.82
CA ASP A 59 2.43 -6.79 20.04
C ASP A 59 2.31 -7.87 21.12
N SER A 60 1.51 -7.64 22.18
CA SER A 60 1.29 -8.63 23.23
C SER A 60 0.50 -9.84 22.74
N SER A 61 -0.36 -9.66 21.77
CA SER A 61 -1.16 -10.72 21.14
C SER A 61 -0.28 -11.66 20.31
N VAL A 62 0.73 -11.12 19.60
CA VAL A 62 1.75 -11.92 18.89
C VAL A 62 2.52 -12.81 19.88
N VAL A 63 2.96 -12.23 21.00
CA VAL A 63 3.68 -12.96 22.04
C VAL A 63 2.81 -14.02 22.70
N GLN A 64 1.56 -13.69 23.00
CA GLN A 64 0.58 -14.61 23.58
C GLN A 64 0.37 -15.82 22.67
N ALA A 65 0.17 -15.58 21.36
CA ALA A 65 0.00 -16.64 20.37
C ALA A 65 1.23 -17.56 20.30
N ALA A 66 2.45 -17.00 20.27
CA ALA A 66 3.68 -17.78 20.26
C ALA A 66 3.82 -18.66 21.51
N ARG A 67 3.39 -18.15 22.68
CA ARG A 67 3.55 -18.86 23.97
C ARG A 67 2.52 -19.93 24.24
N VAL A 68 1.42 -19.96 23.53
CA VAL A 68 0.45 -21.06 23.61
C VAL A 68 1.14 -22.42 23.38
N SER A 69 2.11 -22.47 22.47
CA SER A 69 2.87 -23.69 22.17
C SER A 69 3.67 -24.24 23.37
N TYR A 70 3.94 -23.41 24.38
CA TYR A 70 4.69 -23.81 25.56
C TYR A 70 3.84 -23.95 26.84
N GLY A 71 2.53 -23.72 26.75
CA GLY A 71 1.61 -23.75 27.88
C GLY A 71 1.93 -22.70 28.96
N LYS A 72 2.75 -21.70 28.69
CA LYS A 72 3.17 -20.65 29.60
C LYS A 72 2.44 -19.34 29.29
N GLY A 73 1.96 -18.67 30.32
CA GLY A 73 1.31 -17.37 30.19
C GLY A 73 2.20 -16.29 29.58
N THR A 74 1.57 -15.22 29.12
CA THR A 74 2.24 -14.06 28.52
C THR A 74 3.09 -13.32 29.55
N LYS A 75 4.36 -13.01 29.22
CA LYS A 75 5.21 -12.09 29.97
C LYS A 75 4.87 -10.65 29.63
N LYS A 76 5.44 -9.71 30.38
CA LYS A 76 5.32 -8.27 30.09
C LYS A 76 5.90 -7.96 28.69
N VAL A 77 5.30 -7.04 27.97
CA VAL A 77 5.69 -6.63 26.60
C VAL A 77 7.17 -6.26 26.52
N SER A 78 7.71 -5.56 27.53
CA SER A 78 9.12 -5.15 27.59
C SER A 78 10.12 -6.31 27.57
N THR A 79 9.73 -7.51 28.01
CA THR A 79 10.56 -8.72 27.95
C THR A 79 10.29 -9.57 26.71
N ASP A 80 9.32 -9.19 25.90
CA ASP A 80 8.83 -9.96 24.76
C ASP A 80 9.41 -9.49 23.43
N SER A 81 10.07 -8.32 23.40
CA SER A 81 10.70 -7.77 22.19
C SER A 81 11.70 -8.76 21.55
N GLY A 82 12.49 -9.45 22.37
CA GLY A 82 13.41 -10.49 21.90
C GLY A 82 12.70 -11.65 21.21
N LEU A 83 11.53 -12.05 21.72
CA LEU A 83 10.73 -13.11 21.11
C LEU A 83 10.15 -12.66 19.75
N ILE A 84 9.59 -11.46 19.65
CA ILE A 84 9.07 -10.92 18.38
C ILE A 84 10.18 -10.86 17.34
N LYS A 85 11.36 -10.33 17.70
CA LYS A 85 12.55 -10.30 16.82
C LYS A 85 13.00 -11.69 16.41
N TYR A 86 12.98 -12.66 17.32
CA TYR A 86 13.29 -14.05 17.01
C TYR A 86 12.29 -14.64 16.00
N LEU A 87 10.99 -14.46 16.24
CA LEU A 87 9.93 -14.94 15.35
C LEU A 87 10.06 -14.34 13.95
N MET A 88 10.30 -13.03 13.85
CA MET A 88 10.49 -12.33 12.58
C MET A 88 11.70 -12.84 11.81
N ARG A 89 12.85 -12.96 12.48
CA ARG A 89 14.11 -13.41 11.89
C ARG A 89 14.04 -14.85 11.39
N HIS A 90 13.37 -15.72 12.13
CA HIS A 90 13.21 -17.15 11.79
C HIS A 90 11.94 -17.46 10.99
N ARG A 91 11.23 -16.43 10.53
CA ARG A 91 10.05 -16.55 9.66
C ARG A 91 8.92 -17.40 10.25
N HIS A 92 8.73 -17.36 11.55
CA HIS A 92 7.54 -17.89 12.17
C HIS A 92 6.34 -17.03 11.78
N SER A 93 5.33 -17.61 11.15
CA SER A 93 4.21 -16.89 10.57
C SER A 93 3.02 -16.75 11.50
N THR A 94 2.52 -17.86 12.00
CA THR A 94 1.25 -17.98 12.72
C THR A 94 1.05 -17.00 13.89
N PRO A 95 2.07 -16.66 14.73
CA PRO A 95 1.87 -15.68 15.78
C PRO A 95 1.45 -14.29 15.28
N PHE A 96 1.94 -13.88 14.10
CA PHE A 96 1.58 -12.60 13.47
C PHE A 96 0.19 -12.66 12.80
N GLU A 97 -0.27 -13.84 12.38
CA GLU A 97 -1.61 -14.03 11.78
C GLU A 97 -2.75 -13.84 12.83
N MET A 98 -2.41 -13.83 14.14
CA MET A 98 -3.39 -13.65 15.20
C MET A 98 -3.78 -12.19 15.48
N CYS A 99 -3.24 -11.24 14.73
CA CYS A 99 -3.64 -9.85 14.74
C CYS A 99 -4.24 -9.48 13.38
N GLU A 100 -5.31 -8.70 13.35
CA GLU A 100 -5.97 -8.28 12.11
C GLU A 100 -6.19 -6.76 12.07
N ILE A 101 -6.22 -6.19 10.87
CA ILE A 101 -6.54 -4.78 10.65
C ILE A 101 -7.46 -4.61 9.45
N LYS A 102 -8.36 -3.65 9.52
CA LYS A 102 -9.30 -3.29 8.45
C LYS A 102 -9.12 -1.83 8.05
N TYR A 103 -8.87 -1.63 6.78
CA TYR A 103 -8.75 -0.31 6.16
C TYR A 103 -9.97 -0.01 5.29
N HIS A 104 -10.37 1.25 5.24
CA HIS A 104 -11.14 1.82 4.16
C HIS A 104 -10.18 2.61 3.27
N VAL A 105 -10.11 2.26 2.00
CA VAL A 105 -9.16 2.85 1.05
C VAL A 105 -9.91 3.38 -0.16
N LYS A 106 -9.62 4.63 -0.54
CA LYS A 106 -10.03 5.23 -1.80
C LYS A 106 -8.81 5.35 -2.70
N LEU A 107 -8.87 4.75 -3.89
CA LEU A 107 -7.73 4.61 -4.78
C LEU A 107 -8.14 4.55 -6.24
N PRO A 108 -7.26 4.94 -7.20
CA PRO A 108 -7.54 4.79 -8.63
C PRO A 108 -7.66 3.31 -9.02
N ILE A 109 -8.53 2.99 -9.98
CA ILE A 109 -8.78 1.62 -10.45
C ILE A 109 -7.48 0.94 -10.91
N PHE A 110 -6.57 1.65 -11.58
CA PHE A 110 -5.31 1.03 -12.02
C PHE A 110 -4.40 0.62 -10.85
N VAL A 111 -4.43 1.36 -9.73
CA VAL A 111 -3.74 0.99 -8.48
C VAL A 111 -4.45 -0.18 -7.81
N ALA A 112 -5.78 -0.15 -7.78
CA ALA A 112 -6.60 -1.25 -7.25
C ALA A 112 -6.30 -2.57 -8.00
N ARG A 113 -6.15 -2.53 -9.31
CA ARG A 113 -5.79 -3.69 -10.14
C ARG A 113 -4.43 -4.29 -9.79
N GLN A 114 -3.47 -3.48 -9.38
CA GLN A 114 -2.17 -3.94 -8.89
C GLN A 114 -2.28 -4.48 -7.45
N TRP A 115 -3.05 -3.79 -6.60
CA TRP A 115 -3.22 -4.17 -5.19
C TRP A 115 -3.93 -5.51 -5.01
N ILE A 116 -5.00 -5.76 -5.77
CA ILE A 116 -5.80 -6.99 -5.69
C ILE A 116 -5.02 -8.27 -6.01
N ARG A 117 -3.81 -8.15 -6.59
CA ARG A 117 -2.89 -9.28 -6.78
C ARG A 117 -2.34 -9.82 -5.46
N HIS A 118 -2.41 -9.06 -4.38
CA HIS A 118 -2.19 -9.53 -3.02
C HIS A 118 -3.47 -10.19 -2.52
N ARG A 119 -3.53 -11.53 -2.64
CA ARG A 119 -4.76 -12.32 -2.49
C ARG A 119 -5.07 -12.74 -1.06
N THR A 120 -4.12 -12.57 -0.12
CA THR A 120 -4.26 -12.96 1.28
C THR A 120 -4.93 -11.85 2.10
N ALA A 121 -6.09 -11.41 1.66
CA ALA A 121 -6.90 -10.37 2.28
C ALA A 121 -8.37 -10.53 1.88
N ASN A 122 -9.26 -9.91 2.63
CA ASN A 122 -10.67 -9.79 2.30
C ASN A 122 -10.93 -8.39 1.72
N VAL A 123 -11.66 -8.32 0.62
CA VAL A 123 -11.98 -7.08 -0.07
C VAL A 123 -13.48 -6.96 -0.27
N ASN A 124 -14.03 -5.80 0.05
CA ASN A 124 -15.39 -5.42 -0.30
C ASN A 124 -15.37 -4.05 -0.98
N GLU A 125 -15.52 -4.07 -2.29
CA GLU A 125 -15.37 -2.89 -3.14
C GLU A 125 -16.71 -2.21 -3.41
N TYR A 126 -16.68 -0.88 -3.48
CA TYR A 126 -17.77 -0.04 -3.94
C TYR A 126 -18.26 -0.46 -5.33
N SER A 127 -19.54 -0.65 -5.48
CA SER A 127 -20.08 -1.20 -6.71
C SER A 127 -20.63 -0.14 -7.65
N ALA A 128 -19.96 0.07 -8.77
CA ALA A 128 -20.46 0.86 -9.88
C ALA A 128 -21.70 0.24 -10.59
N ARG A 129 -22.22 -0.88 -10.10
CA ARG A 129 -23.49 -1.47 -10.54
C ARG A 129 -24.68 -0.87 -9.78
N TYR A 130 -24.46 -0.44 -8.54
CA TYR A 130 -25.50 0.07 -7.65
C TYR A 130 -25.51 1.60 -7.56
N SER A 131 -24.36 2.22 -7.77
CA SER A 131 -24.19 3.67 -7.63
C SER A 131 -23.43 4.25 -8.82
N ILE A 132 -23.66 5.53 -9.10
CA ILE A 132 -22.84 6.31 -10.03
C ILE A 132 -21.51 6.60 -9.34
N LEU A 133 -20.39 6.32 -10.00
CA LEU A 133 -19.05 6.61 -9.45
C LEU A 133 -18.84 8.12 -9.33
N ASP A 134 -18.07 8.53 -8.32
CA ASP A 134 -17.68 9.93 -8.14
C ASP A 134 -16.94 10.46 -9.39
N LYS A 135 -17.14 11.74 -9.69
CA LYS A 135 -16.42 12.42 -10.78
C LYS A 135 -15.00 12.79 -10.34
N GLU A 136 -14.24 11.79 -9.99
CA GLU A 136 -12.87 11.94 -9.50
C GLU A 136 -11.95 10.97 -10.23
N PHE A 137 -10.86 11.49 -10.74
CA PHE A 137 -9.85 10.72 -11.47
C PHE A 137 -8.46 11.23 -11.14
N TYR A 138 -7.53 10.33 -11.04
CA TYR A 138 -6.14 10.61 -10.71
C TYR A 138 -5.43 11.32 -11.86
N LEU A 139 -4.78 12.42 -11.53
CA LEU A 139 -3.84 13.12 -12.39
C LEU A 139 -2.47 13.15 -11.70
N PRO A 140 -1.41 12.57 -12.32
CA PRO A 140 -0.09 12.61 -11.73
C PRO A 140 0.44 14.04 -11.63
N SER A 141 1.17 14.35 -10.56
CA SER A 141 1.91 15.60 -10.48
C SER A 141 3.07 15.61 -11.49
N LYS A 142 3.55 16.79 -11.87
CA LYS A 142 4.66 16.92 -12.84
C LYS A 142 5.92 16.18 -12.40
N GLU A 143 6.19 16.13 -11.13
CA GLU A 143 7.33 15.43 -10.52
C GLU A 143 7.22 13.90 -10.64
N ASN A 144 6.05 13.40 -10.98
CA ASN A 144 5.78 11.97 -11.16
C ASN A 144 5.57 11.57 -12.64
N LEU A 145 5.66 12.53 -13.57
CA LEU A 145 5.65 12.24 -14.99
C LEU A 145 7.04 11.85 -15.47
N ALA A 146 7.22 10.59 -15.81
CA ALA A 146 8.49 10.07 -16.27
C ALA A 146 8.32 9.18 -17.51
N ALA A 147 9.37 9.14 -18.32
CA ALA A 147 9.47 8.23 -19.44
C ALA A 147 9.60 6.78 -18.97
N GLN A 148 9.46 5.82 -19.89
CA GLN A 148 9.75 4.42 -19.62
C GLN A 148 11.24 4.25 -19.32
N SER A 149 11.60 3.56 -18.25
CA SER A 149 12.98 3.22 -17.96
C SER A 149 13.58 2.34 -19.07
N THR A 150 14.80 2.64 -19.47
CA THR A 150 15.56 1.83 -20.43
C THR A 150 16.23 0.62 -19.77
N ALA A 151 16.49 0.69 -18.47
CA ALA A 151 17.14 -0.38 -17.70
C ALA A 151 16.13 -1.40 -17.14
N ASN A 152 14.90 -0.98 -16.88
CA ASN A 152 13.86 -1.81 -16.29
C ASN A 152 12.52 -1.60 -17.01
N ARG A 153 11.94 -2.66 -17.59
CA ARG A 153 10.67 -2.59 -18.34
C ARG A 153 9.46 -2.18 -17.47
N GLN A 154 9.57 -2.20 -16.16
CA GLN A 154 8.51 -1.82 -15.22
C GLN A 154 8.76 -0.48 -14.54
N GLY A 155 9.97 0.07 -14.64
CA GLY A 155 10.40 1.27 -13.94
C GLY A 155 10.13 2.55 -14.71
N ARG A 156 10.13 3.67 -13.97
CA ARG A 156 10.16 5.02 -14.52
C ARG A 156 11.62 5.43 -14.78
N GLY A 157 11.85 6.12 -15.89
CA GLY A 157 13.13 6.72 -16.28
C GLY A 157 13.16 8.22 -16.00
N ASP A 158 13.70 8.98 -16.95
CA ASP A 158 13.85 10.41 -16.84
C ASP A 158 12.51 11.15 -16.79
N LEU A 159 12.47 12.27 -16.04
CA LEU A 159 11.28 13.10 -15.93
C LEU A 159 10.93 13.76 -17.27
N ILE A 160 9.66 13.78 -17.59
CA ILE A 160 9.10 14.51 -18.73
C ILE A 160 8.72 15.90 -18.26
N ASN A 161 9.29 16.93 -18.87
CA ASN A 161 9.16 18.31 -18.44
C ASN A 161 8.59 19.23 -19.52
N GLY A 162 8.30 20.48 -19.14
CA GLY A 162 7.89 21.56 -20.05
C GLY A 162 6.60 21.28 -20.80
N LYS A 163 6.51 21.73 -22.06
CA LYS A 163 5.32 21.60 -22.90
C LYS A 163 4.86 20.15 -23.10
N GLN A 164 5.77 19.20 -23.11
CA GLN A 164 5.40 17.79 -23.26
C GLN A 164 4.63 17.28 -22.04
N ALA A 165 5.09 17.61 -20.84
CA ALA A 165 4.39 17.28 -19.62
C ALA A 165 2.98 17.91 -19.57
N ASP A 166 2.88 19.21 -19.91
CA ASP A 166 1.61 19.92 -19.93
C ASP A 166 0.62 19.29 -20.94
N ASN A 167 1.11 18.89 -22.11
CA ASN A 167 0.29 18.22 -23.12
C ASN A 167 -0.23 16.86 -22.63
N ILE A 168 0.63 16.04 -22.00
CA ILE A 168 0.24 14.73 -21.45
C ILE A 168 -0.82 14.90 -20.36
N LEU A 169 -0.62 15.80 -19.40
CA LEU A 169 -1.58 16.09 -18.35
C LEU A 169 -2.93 16.57 -18.92
N ASN A 170 -2.88 17.44 -19.94
CA ASN A 170 -4.09 17.93 -20.60
C ASN A 170 -4.87 16.82 -21.33
N ILE A 171 -4.16 15.87 -21.98
CA ILE A 171 -4.79 14.68 -22.59
C ILE A 171 -5.47 13.85 -21.51
N LEU A 172 -4.73 13.46 -20.45
CA LEU A 172 -5.27 12.64 -19.35
C LEU A 172 -6.52 13.27 -18.73
N LYS A 173 -6.48 14.58 -18.48
CA LYS A 173 -7.60 15.33 -17.92
C LYS A 173 -8.80 15.35 -18.86
N LYS A 174 -8.60 15.77 -20.11
CA LYS A 174 -9.69 15.88 -21.11
C LYS A 174 -10.35 14.53 -21.37
N ASP A 175 -9.56 13.46 -21.50
CA ASP A 175 -10.10 12.13 -21.76
C ASP A 175 -10.94 11.65 -20.57
N ALA A 176 -10.46 11.85 -19.33
CA ALA A 176 -11.21 11.49 -18.13
C ALA A 176 -12.51 12.30 -18.00
N GLU A 177 -12.49 13.62 -18.22
CA GLU A 177 -13.67 14.47 -18.20
C GLU A 177 -14.67 14.11 -19.30
N GLN A 178 -14.19 13.84 -20.50
CA GLN A 178 -15.05 13.47 -21.65
C GLN A 178 -15.69 12.10 -21.46
N THR A 179 -14.91 11.10 -21.03
CA THR A 179 -15.45 9.75 -20.81
C THR A 179 -16.45 9.73 -19.66
N TYR A 180 -16.24 10.54 -18.62
CA TYR A 180 -17.21 10.69 -17.54
C TYR A 180 -18.50 11.37 -18.01
N SER A 181 -18.42 12.43 -18.82
CA SER A 181 -19.59 13.07 -19.41
C SER A 181 -20.38 12.10 -20.31
N ASN A 182 -19.68 11.27 -21.08
CA ASN A 182 -20.32 10.22 -21.88
C ASN A 182 -20.96 9.14 -21.00
N TYR A 183 -20.35 8.81 -19.85
CA TYR A 183 -20.92 7.88 -18.86
C TYR A 183 -22.25 8.39 -18.31
N GLU A 184 -22.34 9.67 -17.91
CA GLU A 184 -23.59 10.29 -17.48
C GLU A 184 -24.65 10.29 -18.60
N LEU A 185 -24.26 10.62 -19.85
CA LEU A 185 -25.15 10.57 -21.01
C LEU A 185 -25.69 9.16 -21.28
N MET A 186 -24.84 8.13 -21.19
CA MET A 186 -25.26 6.74 -21.36
C MET A 186 -26.22 6.30 -20.25
N LEU A 187 -26.00 6.74 -19.03
CA LEU A 187 -26.92 6.49 -17.90
C LEU A 187 -28.23 7.26 -18.01
N ASN A 188 -28.28 8.32 -18.80
CA ASN A 188 -29.34 9.32 -18.81
C ASN A 188 -29.58 9.96 -17.42
N GLU A 189 -28.53 10.00 -16.59
CA GLU A 189 -28.56 10.46 -15.20
C GLU A 189 -27.23 11.09 -14.85
N LYS A 190 -27.24 12.27 -14.22
CA LYS A 190 -26.06 12.93 -13.69
C LYS A 190 -25.70 12.38 -12.32
N TYR A 191 -24.47 12.67 -11.86
CA TYR A 191 -23.99 12.29 -10.54
C TYR A 191 -24.93 12.71 -9.39
N ASP A 192 -25.57 13.87 -9.50
CA ASP A 192 -26.52 14.40 -8.52
C ASP A 192 -27.92 13.75 -8.59
N GLY A 193 -28.12 12.74 -9.42
CA GLY A 193 -29.40 12.06 -9.64
C GLY A 193 -30.34 12.77 -10.61
N THR A 194 -29.92 13.89 -11.20
CA THR A 194 -30.72 14.63 -12.19
C THR A 194 -30.82 13.87 -13.51
N LYS A 195 -32.04 13.60 -13.95
CA LYS A 195 -32.29 12.98 -15.28
C LYS A 195 -31.92 13.94 -16.42
N ILE A 196 -31.24 13.44 -17.44
CA ILE A 196 -30.78 14.27 -18.57
C ILE A 196 -31.87 14.47 -19.60
N SER A 197 -32.65 13.41 -19.92
CA SER A 197 -33.74 13.45 -20.89
C SER A 197 -34.92 12.61 -20.42
N GLU A 198 -36.13 13.16 -20.49
CA GLU A 198 -37.34 12.42 -20.12
C GLU A 198 -37.72 11.32 -21.14
N SER A 199 -37.34 11.52 -22.42
CA SER A 199 -37.67 10.58 -23.48
C SER A 199 -36.72 9.41 -23.63
N ASN A 200 -35.50 9.52 -23.09
CA ASN A 200 -34.47 8.51 -23.27
C ASN A 200 -34.48 7.47 -22.15
N LYS A 201 -34.13 6.23 -22.53
CA LYS A 201 -33.79 5.18 -21.56
C LYS A 201 -32.30 5.22 -21.26
N GLY A 202 -31.92 5.11 -20.00
CA GLY A 202 -30.51 4.97 -19.60
C GLY A 202 -30.01 3.55 -19.86
N LEU A 203 -28.72 3.45 -20.22
CA LEU A 203 -27.99 2.19 -20.26
C LEU A 203 -27.81 1.64 -18.83
N ALA A 204 -27.83 0.31 -18.67
CA ALA A 204 -27.55 -0.30 -17.39
C ALA A 204 -26.18 0.12 -16.83
N ARG A 205 -26.10 0.45 -15.53
CA ARG A 205 -24.85 0.91 -14.87
C ARG A 205 -23.68 -0.06 -15.06
N GLU A 206 -23.96 -1.38 -15.07
CA GLU A 206 -22.95 -2.41 -15.29
C GLU A 206 -22.28 -2.34 -16.68
N LEU A 207 -22.95 -1.77 -17.66
CA LEU A 207 -22.43 -1.55 -19.02
C LEU A 207 -21.83 -0.15 -19.18
N ALA A 208 -22.53 0.88 -18.72
CA ALA A 208 -22.09 2.27 -18.89
C ALA A 208 -20.69 2.53 -18.30
N ARG A 209 -20.36 1.90 -17.15
CA ARG A 209 -19.05 2.02 -16.48
C ARG A 209 -17.85 1.53 -17.31
N MET A 210 -18.06 0.76 -18.37
CA MET A 210 -16.98 0.27 -19.23
C MET A 210 -16.20 1.40 -19.90
N ASN A 211 -16.84 2.55 -20.08
CA ASN A 211 -16.24 3.70 -20.75
C ASN A 211 -15.39 4.58 -19.81
N LEU A 212 -15.38 4.32 -18.50
CA LEU A 212 -14.60 5.11 -17.55
C LEU A 212 -13.10 4.79 -17.68
N THR A 213 -12.27 5.82 -17.48
CA THR A 213 -10.81 5.65 -17.50
C THR A 213 -10.33 4.86 -16.29
N LEU A 214 -9.19 4.20 -16.42
CA LEU A 214 -8.55 3.48 -15.30
C LEU A 214 -8.08 4.42 -14.18
N SER A 215 -7.97 5.71 -14.44
CA SER A 215 -7.65 6.73 -13.44
C SER A 215 -8.83 7.09 -12.53
N THR A 216 -10.06 6.66 -12.86
CA THR A 216 -11.25 6.85 -12.00
C THR A 216 -11.02 6.23 -10.63
N TYR A 217 -11.45 6.93 -9.58
CA TYR A 217 -11.32 6.44 -8.21
C TYR A 217 -12.40 5.41 -7.89
N THR A 218 -12.00 4.36 -7.17
CA THR A 218 -12.88 3.40 -6.48
C THR A 218 -12.59 3.41 -4.99
N GLN A 219 -13.40 2.72 -4.21
CA GLN A 219 -13.23 2.59 -2.77
C GLN A 219 -13.48 1.15 -2.35
N TRP A 220 -12.78 0.70 -1.31
CA TRP A 220 -13.03 -0.61 -0.70
C TRP A 220 -12.72 -0.66 0.78
N TYR A 221 -13.36 -1.60 1.46
CA TYR A 221 -12.84 -2.14 2.70
C TYR A 221 -11.84 -3.24 2.36
N TRP A 222 -10.66 -3.17 2.95
CA TRP A 222 -9.59 -4.16 2.80
C TRP A 222 -9.15 -4.61 4.19
N LYS A 223 -9.33 -5.93 4.50
CA LYS A 223 -9.00 -6.53 5.79
C LYS A 223 -7.95 -7.61 5.59
N THR A 224 -6.92 -7.61 6.44
CA THR A 224 -5.87 -8.62 6.42
C THR A 224 -5.30 -8.84 7.81
N ASP A 225 -4.67 -9.98 8.04
CA ASP A 225 -3.87 -10.22 9.22
C ASP A 225 -2.51 -9.49 9.14
N LEU A 226 -1.83 -9.40 10.30
CA LEU A 226 -0.57 -8.67 10.41
C LEU A 226 0.54 -9.27 9.55
N LEU A 227 0.68 -10.60 9.47
CA LEU A 227 1.69 -11.23 8.60
C LEU A 227 1.52 -10.81 7.15
N ASN A 228 0.30 -10.90 6.66
CA ASN A 228 -0.02 -10.57 5.26
C ASN A 228 0.08 -9.07 5.00
N LEU A 229 -0.20 -8.21 5.99
CA LEU A 229 0.10 -6.79 5.91
C LEU A 229 1.61 -6.54 5.74
N LEU A 230 2.46 -7.18 6.57
CA LEU A 230 3.91 -7.07 6.45
C LEU A 230 4.41 -7.53 5.08
N ASN A 231 3.87 -8.64 4.55
CA ASN A 231 4.19 -9.13 3.21
C ASN A 231 3.76 -8.15 2.11
N PHE A 232 2.60 -7.53 2.25
CA PHE A 232 2.14 -6.47 1.35
C PHE A 232 3.08 -5.27 1.38
N LEU A 233 3.43 -4.77 2.56
CA LEU A 233 4.26 -3.59 2.74
C LEU A 233 5.69 -3.81 2.24
N SER A 234 6.28 -4.99 2.48
CA SER A 234 7.62 -5.32 1.96
C SER A 234 7.72 -5.25 0.43
N LEU A 235 6.61 -5.50 -0.28
CA LEU A 235 6.55 -5.44 -1.75
C LEU A 235 6.10 -4.08 -2.28
N ARG A 236 5.26 -3.35 -1.55
CA ARG A 236 4.59 -2.14 -2.06
C ARG A 236 5.20 -0.84 -1.55
N ALA A 237 5.95 -0.89 -0.43
CA ALA A 237 6.76 0.21 0.03
C ALA A 237 8.21 0.18 -0.50
N ASP A 238 8.58 -0.86 -1.25
CA ASP A 238 9.87 -0.95 -1.91
C ASP A 238 10.08 0.20 -2.91
N ASN A 239 11.30 0.71 -2.99
CA ASN A 239 11.65 1.83 -3.88
C ASN A 239 11.42 1.54 -5.37
N HIS A 240 11.42 0.27 -5.77
CA HIS A 240 11.12 -0.17 -7.14
C HIS A 240 9.62 -0.34 -7.40
N ALA A 241 8.77 -0.23 -6.36
CA ALA A 241 7.32 -0.27 -6.53
C ALA A 241 6.84 1.00 -7.25
N GLN A 242 5.75 0.88 -7.99
CA GLN A 242 5.12 2.02 -8.64
C GLN A 242 4.76 3.10 -7.60
N TYR A 243 5.06 4.37 -7.91
CA TYR A 243 4.86 5.48 -6.98
C TYR A 243 3.46 5.52 -6.36
N GLU A 244 2.42 5.34 -7.18
CA GLU A 244 1.05 5.49 -6.71
C GLU A 244 0.68 4.44 -5.64
N ILE A 245 1.06 3.18 -5.81
CA ILE A 245 0.80 2.17 -4.76
C ILE A 245 1.72 2.35 -3.56
N ARG A 246 2.95 2.83 -3.77
CA ARG A 246 3.90 3.13 -2.69
C ARG A 246 3.38 4.23 -1.78
N ALA A 247 2.77 5.29 -2.34
CA ALA A 247 2.17 6.36 -1.56
C ALA A 247 1.10 5.85 -0.56
N TYR A 248 0.31 4.85 -0.94
CA TYR A 248 -0.62 4.17 -0.03
C TYR A 248 0.12 3.33 1.01
N ALA A 249 1.13 2.57 0.59
CA ALA A 249 1.92 1.73 1.50
C ALA A 249 2.64 2.56 2.57
N ASP A 250 3.14 3.76 2.24
CA ASP A 250 3.82 4.66 3.17
C ASP A 250 2.89 5.11 4.32
N VAL A 251 1.62 5.43 4.01
CA VAL A 251 0.61 5.75 5.03
C VAL A 251 0.28 4.52 5.89
N MET A 252 0.21 3.35 5.28
CA MET A 252 -0.06 2.11 6.02
C MET A 252 1.11 1.72 6.93
N ILE A 253 2.36 2.04 6.57
CA ILE A 253 3.54 1.86 7.43
C ILE A 253 3.43 2.72 8.69
N ASP A 254 2.96 3.97 8.61
CA ASP A 254 2.73 4.79 9.81
C ASP A 254 1.65 4.16 10.71
N SER A 255 0.57 3.66 10.14
CA SER A 255 -0.45 2.95 10.91
C SER A 255 0.08 1.66 11.56
N LEU A 256 0.93 0.89 10.88
CA LEU A 256 1.60 -0.30 11.43
C LEU A 256 2.47 0.07 12.64
N LYS A 257 3.27 1.14 12.53
CA LYS A 257 4.10 1.64 13.63
C LYS A 257 3.28 2.02 14.86
N ARG A 258 2.10 2.62 14.66
CA ARG A 258 1.18 2.98 15.75
C ARG A 258 0.49 1.77 16.35
N TRP A 259 0.22 0.75 15.55
CA TRP A 259 -0.48 -0.45 15.96
C TRP A 259 0.40 -1.42 16.75
N VAL A 260 1.54 -1.78 16.19
CA VAL A 260 2.44 -2.82 16.71
C VAL A 260 3.91 -2.34 16.64
N PRO A 261 4.31 -1.38 17.48
CA PRO A 261 5.62 -0.73 17.38
C PRO A 261 6.81 -1.69 17.51
N ILE A 262 6.73 -2.74 18.32
CA ILE A 262 7.82 -3.70 18.47
C ILE A 262 7.93 -4.60 17.24
N THR A 263 6.80 -5.04 16.71
CA THR A 263 6.76 -5.79 15.45
C THR A 263 7.20 -4.91 14.26
N PHE A 264 6.82 -3.63 14.26
CA PHE A 264 7.29 -2.66 13.28
C PHE A 264 8.83 -2.55 13.27
N ASP A 265 9.44 -2.36 14.44
CA ASP A 265 10.91 -2.29 14.55
C ASP A 265 11.57 -3.58 14.04
N ALA A 266 11.03 -4.75 14.40
CA ALA A 266 11.52 -6.03 13.89
C ALA A 266 11.33 -6.17 12.37
N PHE A 267 10.22 -5.69 11.83
CA PHE A 267 9.96 -5.68 10.39
C PHE A 267 10.94 -4.79 9.63
N MET A 268 11.18 -3.58 10.14
CA MET A 268 12.15 -2.66 9.52
C MET A 268 13.57 -3.24 9.56
N ASP A 269 13.96 -3.88 10.65
CA ASP A 269 15.30 -4.45 10.81
C ASP A 269 15.51 -5.71 9.94
N TYR A 270 14.58 -6.68 9.99
CA TYR A 270 14.79 -8.00 9.37
C TYR A 270 14.16 -8.18 7.98
N ARG A 271 13.24 -7.31 7.55
CA ARG A 271 12.56 -7.43 6.26
C ARG A 271 12.85 -6.29 5.32
N VAL A 272 12.76 -5.03 5.77
CA VAL A 272 12.98 -3.86 4.93
C VAL A 272 14.47 -3.56 4.80
N GLY A 273 15.19 -3.47 5.94
CA GLY A 273 16.63 -3.23 5.99
C GLY A 273 17.47 -4.50 5.89
N GLY A 274 16.83 -5.67 5.99
CA GLY A 274 17.49 -6.96 5.90
C GLY A 274 17.76 -7.38 4.46
N MET A 275 18.65 -8.37 4.30
CA MET A 275 19.02 -8.93 3.02
C MET A 275 18.89 -10.46 3.05
N GLU A 276 18.35 -11.04 1.99
CA GLU A 276 18.36 -12.47 1.76
C GLU A 276 19.54 -12.86 0.91
N LEU A 277 20.37 -13.76 1.43
CA LEU A 277 21.51 -14.29 0.72
C LEU A 277 21.24 -15.70 0.21
N SER A 278 21.49 -15.96 -1.08
CA SER A 278 21.55 -17.32 -1.59
C SER A 278 22.70 -18.10 -0.96
N ALA A 279 22.67 -19.44 -1.01
CA ALA A 279 23.78 -20.26 -0.52
C ALA A 279 25.11 -19.88 -1.20
N LYS A 280 25.09 -19.57 -2.49
CA LYS A 280 26.26 -19.14 -3.25
C LYS A 280 26.75 -17.76 -2.82
N ALA A 281 25.84 -16.78 -2.65
CA ALA A 281 26.18 -15.45 -2.16
C ALA A 281 26.80 -15.50 -0.77
N LYS A 282 26.31 -16.37 0.13
CA LYS A 282 26.88 -16.60 1.45
C LYS A 282 28.36 -17.11 1.36
N ILE A 283 28.66 -18.02 0.42
CA ILE A 283 30.03 -18.51 0.19
C ILE A 283 30.94 -17.36 -0.31
N VAL A 284 30.44 -16.52 -1.21
CA VAL A 284 31.16 -15.34 -1.70
C VAL A 284 31.54 -14.42 -0.53
N ILE A 285 30.57 -14.06 0.33
CA ILE A 285 30.84 -13.23 1.51
C ILE A 285 31.84 -13.90 2.46
N GLN A 286 31.72 -15.22 2.70
CA GLN A 286 32.69 -15.95 3.54
C GLN A 286 34.12 -15.88 2.99
N LYS A 287 34.31 -15.99 1.65
CA LYS A 287 35.61 -15.84 1.00
C LYS A 287 36.16 -14.41 1.14
N MET A 288 35.30 -13.41 0.88
CA MET A 288 35.70 -12.00 1.02
C MET A 288 36.13 -11.65 2.46
N LEU A 289 35.41 -12.15 3.47
CA LEU A 289 35.77 -11.96 4.88
C LEU A 289 37.09 -12.63 5.27
N LYS A 290 37.54 -13.67 4.53
CA LYS A 290 38.85 -14.31 4.70
C LYS A 290 39.96 -13.63 3.92
N GLY A 291 39.68 -12.56 3.16
CA GLY A 291 40.62 -11.88 2.30
C GLY A 291 40.92 -12.63 1.01
N GLU A 292 40.10 -13.62 0.65
CA GLU A 292 40.25 -14.35 -0.61
C GLU A 292 39.69 -13.52 -1.77
N ASN A 293 40.41 -13.48 -2.90
CA ASN A 293 39.89 -12.82 -4.10
C ASN A 293 38.71 -13.58 -4.67
N CYS A 294 37.61 -12.88 -4.88
CA CYS A 294 36.41 -13.42 -5.50
C CYS A 294 35.87 -12.41 -6.54
N ASN A 295 35.60 -12.89 -7.73
CA ASN A 295 35.03 -12.12 -8.83
C ASN A 295 33.78 -12.80 -9.36
N LEU A 296 33.10 -12.18 -10.32
CA LEU A 296 31.88 -12.70 -10.91
C LEU A 296 32.04 -14.15 -11.40
N GLU A 297 33.12 -14.47 -12.10
CA GLU A 297 33.37 -15.79 -12.69
C GLU A 297 33.53 -16.86 -11.60
N SER A 298 34.33 -16.56 -10.56
CA SER A 298 34.61 -17.49 -9.46
C SER A 298 33.46 -17.60 -8.43
N SER A 299 32.48 -16.69 -8.49
CA SER A 299 31.36 -16.63 -7.57
C SER A 299 30.27 -17.67 -7.85
N ASN A 300 30.14 -18.15 -9.08
CA ASN A 300 29.00 -18.94 -9.57
C ASN A 300 27.62 -18.25 -9.41
N LEU A 301 27.61 -16.91 -9.30
CA LEU A 301 26.40 -16.09 -9.29
C LEU A 301 26.08 -15.62 -10.72
N SER A 302 24.81 -15.29 -10.97
CA SER A 302 24.46 -14.53 -12.16
C SER A 302 25.03 -13.10 -12.05
N LYS A 303 25.29 -12.45 -13.18
CA LYS A 303 25.77 -11.05 -13.21
C LYS A 303 24.84 -10.11 -12.42
N ARG A 304 23.52 -10.33 -12.50
CA ARG A 304 22.54 -9.54 -11.77
C ARG A 304 22.67 -9.76 -10.27
N GLU A 305 22.69 -11.01 -9.80
CA GLU A 305 22.81 -11.33 -8.37
C GLU A 305 24.15 -10.84 -7.79
N TRP A 306 25.24 -10.94 -8.58
CA TRP A 306 26.54 -10.39 -8.19
C TRP A 306 26.48 -8.87 -7.98
N ASN A 307 25.91 -8.13 -8.94
CA ASN A 307 25.81 -6.68 -8.83
C ASN A 307 24.93 -6.26 -7.65
N GLU A 308 23.76 -6.90 -7.44
CA GLU A 308 22.90 -6.66 -6.30
C GLU A 308 23.62 -6.93 -4.97
N LEU A 309 24.41 -8.01 -4.89
CA LEU A 309 25.23 -8.35 -3.73
C LEU A 309 26.29 -7.27 -3.46
N MET A 310 27.07 -6.88 -4.48
CA MET A 310 28.11 -5.88 -4.34
C MET A 310 27.55 -4.51 -3.96
N GLU A 311 26.47 -4.08 -4.58
CA GLU A 311 25.80 -2.83 -4.27
C GLU A 311 25.29 -2.81 -2.82
N SER A 312 24.69 -3.90 -2.35
CA SER A 312 24.15 -4.00 -0.99
C SER A 312 25.20 -3.90 0.11
N PHE A 313 26.44 -4.29 -0.20
CA PHE A 313 27.59 -4.15 0.72
C PHE A 313 28.43 -2.90 0.44
N GLY A 314 27.98 -2.01 -0.46
CA GLY A 314 28.69 -0.77 -0.79
C GLY A 314 29.94 -0.96 -1.64
N PHE A 315 30.17 -2.14 -2.20
CA PHE A 315 31.23 -2.38 -3.15
C PHE A 315 30.76 -1.94 -4.55
N LYS A 316 31.17 -0.75 -4.96
CA LYS A 316 31.04 -0.36 -6.37
C LYS A 316 32.06 -1.16 -7.16
N GLU A 317 31.62 -2.04 -8.06
CA GLU A 317 32.53 -2.56 -9.08
C GLU A 317 33.18 -1.36 -9.82
N LYS A 318 34.48 -1.21 -9.74
CA LYS A 318 35.20 -0.52 -10.80
C LYS A 318 35.01 -1.40 -12.05
N ILE A 319 34.07 -1.00 -12.89
CA ILE A 319 33.96 -1.55 -14.25
C ILE A 319 35.31 -1.23 -14.91
N LEU A 320 36.18 -2.22 -14.94
CA LEU A 320 37.35 -2.24 -15.80
C LEU A 320 36.94 -2.74 -17.18
#